data_d1c4258fcebc68d97d936ab102d60ebc
#
_entry.id   d1c4258fcebc68d97d936ab102d60ebc
#
_cell.length_a   1.000
_cell.length_b   1.000
_cell.length_c   1.000
_cell.angle_alpha   90.00
_cell.angle_beta   90.00
_cell.angle_gamma   90.00
#
_symmetry.space_group_name_H-M   'P 1'
#
loop_
_entity.id
_entity.type
_entity.pdbx_description
1 polymer ?
#
loop_
_entity_poly.entity_id
_entity_poly.type
_entity_poly.pdbx_seq_one_letter_code
_entity_poly.pdbx_strand_id
1 'polypeptide(L)'
;MAHHQPIRVFPSTPGPPTTTALSILDNTVARFSPTGAIWVFDAYPPLPRQVFLSQLQAALTKALSSFPHFAGQLHWDTSTQRFHRAAVTYGSPSDPGVEYAVVASSQDISIPKAPIWQGTFPQDALLASPTPLALHDLKTAHGLPAMIVQITLLPTAYAVAVKLAHPLADAHTLLQFMHHWSAAHAARPPPTTPSFAPRQVYA
;
A
#
# COMPACT_ATOMS: atom_id res chain seq x y z
N MET A 1 -21.51 -3.66 10.69
CA MET A 1 -20.46 -2.92 9.95
C MET A 1 -20.89 -2.85 8.49
N ALA A 2 -21.07 -1.66 7.93
CA ALA A 2 -21.30 -1.53 6.49
C ALA A 2 -19.94 -1.63 5.81
N HIS A 3 -19.67 -2.78 5.16
CA HIS A 3 -18.49 -2.96 4.35
C HIS A 3 -18.82 -2.51 2.93
N HIS A 4 -18.16 -1.46 2.44
CA HIS A 4 -18.08 -1.27 1.01
C HIS A 4 -17.18 -2.35 0.44
N GLN A 5 -17.62 -3.02 -0.64
CA GLN A 5 -16.75 -3.96 -1.34
C GLN A 5 -15.43 -3.27 -1.69
N PRO A 6 -14.28 -3.90 -1.39
CA PRO A 6 -13.00 -3.35 -1.78
C PRO A 6 -12.92 -3.20 -3.31
N ILE A 7 -12.31 -2.12 -3.74
CA ILE A 7 -12.07 -1.84 -5.16
C ILE A 7 -10.58 -1.94 -5.46
N ARG A 8 -10.24 -2.05 -6.73
CA ARG A 8 -8.85 -1.98 -7.21
C ARG A 8 -8.56 -0.58 -7.74
N VAL A 9 -7.47 -0.01 -7.26
CA VAL A 9 -6.99 1.33 -7.61
C VAL A 9 -5.67 1.21 -8.35
N PHE A 10 -5.53 1.99 -9.41
CA PHE A 10 -4.38 1.98 -10.30
C PHE A 10 -3.74 3.37 -10.39
N PRO A 11 -2.49 3.48 -10.85
CA PRO A 11 -1.88 4.76 -11.17
C PRO A 11 -2.74 5.57 -12.12
N SER A 12 -2.88 6.88 -11.88
CA SER A 12 -3.63 7.79 -12.77
C SER A 12 -2.95 7.96 -14.14
N THR A 13 -1.65 7.75 -14.19
CA THR A 13 -0.84 7.76 -15.42
C THR A 13 -0.13 6.42 -15.51
N PRO A 14 -0.65 5.47 -16.32
CA PRO A 14 0.03 4.21 -16.52
C PRO A 14 1.36 4.42 -17.25
N GLY A 15 2.41 3.80 -16.75
CA GLY A 15 3.71 3.72 -17.42
C GLY A 15 3.73 2.58 -18.47
N PRO A 16 4.83 2.43 -19.20
CA PRO A 16 5.02 1.27 -20.07
C PRO A 16 5.16 0.00 -19.22
N PRO A 17 4.74 -1.17 -19.77
CA PRO A 17 4.96 -2.45 -19.12
C PRO A 17 6.44 -2.66 -18.78
N THR A 18 6.72 -2.89 -17.52
CA THR A 18 8.08 -2.99 -17.01
C THR A 18 8.16 -4.17 -16.06
N THR A 19 9.21 -4.98 -16.19
CA THR A 19 9.55 -6.03 -15.22
C THR A 19 10.88 -5.68 -14.57
N THR A 20 10.89 -5.69 -13.23
CA THR A 20 12.06 -5.38 -12.44
C THR A 20 12.35 -6.52 -11.47
N ALA A 21 13.52 -7.14 -11.62
CA ALA A 21 14.00 -8.10 -10.63
C ALA A 21 14.38 -7.37 -9.34
N LEU A 22 13.91 -7.87 -8.20
CA LEU A 22 14.20 -7.27 -6.90
C LEU A 22 15.65 -7.53 -6.48
N SER A 23 16.19 -6.73 -5.59
CA SER A 23 17.54 -6.94 -5.06
C SER A 23 17.61 -8.24 -4.27
N ILE A 24 18.83 -8.75 -4.02
CA ILE A 24 19.03 -9.92 -3.18
C ILE A 24 18.51 -9.67 -1.77
N LEU A 25 18.68 -8.46 -1.24
CA LEU A 25 18.20 -8.10 0.09
C LEU A 25 16.67 -8.08 0.14
N ASP A 26 16.01 -7.46 -0.84
CA ASP A 26 14.55 -7.46 -0.93
C ASP A 26 13.98 -8.88 -1.08
N ASN A 27 14.70 -9.75 -1.78
CA ASN A 27 14.33 -11.14 -1.95
C ASN A 27 14.36 -11.94 -0.63
N THR A 28 15.20 -11.57 0.33
CA THR A 28 15.30 -12.26 1.63
C THR A 28 14.01 -12.10 2.45
N VAL A 29 13.25 -11.02 2.23
CA VAL A 29 12.01 -10.72 2.95
C VAL A 29 10.75 -11.11 2.17
N ALA A 30 10.88 -11.74 0.99
CA ALA A 30 9.76 -12.11 0.13
C ALA A 30 8.75 -13.08 0.80
N ARG A 31 9.14 -13.78 1.86
CA ARG A 31 8.33 -14.75 2.59
C ARG A 31 8.01 -14.31 4.03
N PHE A 32 8.38 -13.10 4.42
CA PHE A 32 8.19 -12.60 5.77
C PHE A 32 6.94 -11.72 5.91
N SER A 33 6.85 -11.08 7.06
CA SER A 33 5.74 -10.18 7.37
C SER A 33 5.66 -9.00 6.41
N PRO A 34 4.48 -8.48 6.15
CA PRO A 34 4.32 -7.25 5.38
C PRO A 34 4.90 -6.05 6.13
N THR A 35 5.29 -5.02 5.38
CA THR A 35 5.45 -3.67 5.94
C THR A 35 4.08 -3.03 6.06
N GLY A 36 3.79 -2.44 7.20
CA GLY A 36 2.50 -1.77 7.40
C GLY A 36 2.56 -0.69 8.46
N ALA A 37 1.63 0.24 8.37
CA ALA A 37 1.42 1.27 9.36
C ALA A 37 -0.03 1.77 9.36
N ILE A 38 -0.43 2.36 10.48
CA ILE A 38 -1.75 2.94 10.68
C ILE A 38 -1.58 4.37 11.16
N TRP A 39 -2.20 5.30 10.45
CA TRP A 39 -2.28 6.71 10.85
C TRP A 39 -3.69 6.98 11.33
N VAL A 40 -3.82 7.48 12.54
CA VAL A 40 -5.10 7.84 13.15
C VAL A 40 -5.21 9.35 13.25
N PHE A 41 -6.34 9.88 12.80
CA PHE A 41 -6.66 11.30 12.78
C PHE A 41 -7.85 11.54 13.70
N ASP A 42 -7.70 12.43 14.67
CA ASP A 42 -8.67 12.70 15.73
C ASP A 42 -9.85 13.57 15.31
N ALA A 43 -9.85 14.07 14.09
CA ALA A 43 -10.96 14.85 13.53
C ALA A 43 -11.09 14.62 12.02
N TYR A 44 -12.32 14.73 11.53
CA TYR A 44 -12.59 14.82 10.10
C TYR A 44 -12.28 16.23 9.58
N PRO A 45 -11.84 16.37 8.31
CA PRO A 45 -11.80 17.68 7.68
C PRO A 45 -13.21 18.27 7.56
N PRO A 46 -13.36 19.59 7.50
CA PRO A 46 -14.65 20.28 7.40
C PRO A 46 -15.26 20.17 5.99
N LEU A 47 -15.41 18.94 5.51
CA LEU A 47 -15.91 18.58 4.19
C LEU A 47 -16.99 17.48 4.32
N PRO A 48 -17.96 17.41 3.39
CA PRO A 48 -18.83 16.25 3.30
C PRO A 48 -18.01 14.97 3.18
N ARG A 49 -18.36 13.94 3.97
CA ARG A 49 -17.59 12.67 4.07
C ARG A 49 -17.33 12.04 2.70
N GLN A 50 -18.31 12.05 1.82
CA GLN A 50 -18.17 11.49 0.47
C GLN A 50 -17.14 12.26 -0.37
N VAL A 51 -17.09 13.58 -0.26
CA VAL A 51 -16.10 14.43 -0.95
C VAL A 51 -14.71 14.11 -0.43
N PHE A 52 -14.55 14.02 0.88
CA PHE A 52 -13.28 13.65 1.52
C PHE A 52 -12.76 12.29 1.03
N LEU A 53 -13.60 11.26 1.02
CA LEU A 53 -13.22 9.92 0.55
C LEU A 53 -12.85 9.91 -0.93
N SER A 54 -13.59 10.63 -1.77
CA SER A 54 -13.27 10.76 -3.19
C SER A 54 -11.93 11.45 -3.42
N GLN A 55 -11.62 12.48 -2.63
CA GLN A 55 -10.34 13.19 -2.69
C GLN A 55 -9.18 12.28 -2.24
N LEU A 56 -9.35 11.50 -1.16
CA LEU A 56 -8.36 10.53 -0.72
C LEU A 56 -8.05 9.49 -1.80
N GLN A 57 -9.09 8.94 -2.43
CA GLN A 57 -8.93 7.96 -3.50
C GLN A 57 -8.25 8.58 -4.73
N ALA A 58 -8.67 9.77 -5.17
CA ALA A 58 -8.04 10.47 -6.30
C ALA A 58 -6.56 10.80 -6.02
N ALA A 59 -6.24 11.22 -4.80
CA ALA A 59 -4.87 11.45 -4.38
C ALA A 59 -4.03 10.16 -4.36
N LEU A 60 -4.64 9.02 -3.98
CA LEU A 60 -3.99 7.71 -4.01
C LEU A 60 -3.60 7.33 -5.44
N THR A 61 -4.51 7.44 -6.42
CA THR A 61 -4.21 7.16 -7.83
C THR A 61 -3.07 8.02 -8.37
N LYS A 62 -3.03 9.29 -7.96
CA LYS A 62 -1.96 10.22 -8.32
C LYS A 62 -0.62 9.84 -7.68
N ALA A 63 -0.60 9.49 -6.40
CA ALA A 63 0.60 9.05 -5.70
C ALA A 63 1.16 7.76 -6.32
N LEU A 64 0.30 6.81 -6.69
CA LEU A 64 0.70 5.57 -7.35
C LEU A 64 1.41 5.79 -8.69
N SER A 65 1.20 6.92 -9.36
CA SER A 65 1.95 7.23 -10.58
C SER A 65 3.45 7.43 -10.34
N SER A 66 3.85 7.78 -9.11
CA SER A 66 5.26 7.83 -8.69
C SER A 66 5.76 6.48 -8.13
N PHE A 67 4.86 5.54 -7.83
CA PHE A 67 5.15 4.22 -7.28
C PHE A 67 4.36 3.12 -8.02
N PRO A 68 4.49 3.03 -9.36
CA PRO A 68 3.63 2.14 -10.15
C PRO A 68 3.80 0.66 -9.79
N HIS A 69 4.97 0.26 -9.29
CA HIS A 69 5.27 -1.10 -8.86
C HIS A 69 4.42 -1.57 -7.67
N PHE A 70 3.82 -0.67 -6.87
CA PHE A 70 2.91 -1.04 -5.79
C PHE A 70 1.56 -1.58 -6.30
N ALA A 71 1.18 -1.24 -7.53
CA ALA A 71 0.00 -1.78 -8.20
C ALA A 71 0.30 -3.01 -9.07
N GLY A 72 1.58 -3.39 -9.18
CA GLY A 72 2.06 -4.47 -10.04
C GLY A 72 1.92 -5.86 -9.44
N GLN A 73 2.26 -6.85 -10.25
CA GLN A 73 2.23 -8.27 -9.90
C GLN A 73 3.60 -8.72 -9.40
N LEU A 74 3.68 -9.18 -8.15
CA LEU A 74 4.84 -9.90 -7.63
C LEU A 74 4.82 -11.35 -8.13
N HIS A 75 5.98 -11.84 -8.54
CA HIS A 75 6.15 -13.22 -9.02
C HIS A 75 7.61 -13.69 -8.85
N TRP A 76 7.87 -14.99 -9.02
CA TRP A 76 9.23 -15.50 -9.12
C TRP A 76 9.75 -15.29 -10.54
N ASP A 77 10.95 -14.71 -10.66
CA ASP A 77 11.68 -14.67 -11.92
C ASP A 77 12.23 -16.07 -12.23
N THR A 78 11.68 -16.70 -13.25
CA THR A 78 12.08 -18.03 -13.71
C THR A 78 13.13 -17.98 -14.81
N SER A 79 13.53 -16.79 -15.27
CA SER A 79 14.52 -16.61 -16.36
C SER A 79 15.94 -16.96 -15.93
N THR A 80 16.23 -16.91 -14.63
CA THR A 80 17.53 -17.27 -14.08
C THR A 80 17.50 -18.68 -13.51
N GLN A 81 18.26 -19.60 -14.11
CA GLN A 81 18.30 -21.01 -13.71
C GLN A 81 18.84 -21.30 -12.29
N ARG A 82 19.38 -20.31 -11.61
CA ARG A 82 20.16 -20.54 -10.37
C ARG A 82 19.44 -20.24 -9.08
N PHE A 83 18.49 -19.33 -9.05
CA PHE A 83 17.73 -18.99 -7.82
C PHE A 83 16.38 -18.37 -8.19
N HIS A 84 15.34 -18.75 -7.49
CA HIS A 84 14.05 -18.08 -7.55
C HIS A 84 14.21 -16.66 -6.98
N ARG A 85 14.43 -15.70 -7.85
CA ARG A 85 14.49 -14.28 -7.50
C ARG A 85 13.08 -13.69 -7.63
N ALA A 86 12.65 -12.93 -6.66
CA ALA A 86 11.41 -12.21 -6.78
C ALA A 86 11.55 -11.06 -7.79
N ALA A 87 10.52 -10.86 -8.57
CA ALA A 87 10.40 -9.76 -9.51
C ALA A 87 9.01 -9.12 -9.39
N VAL A 88 8.88 -7.89 -9.84
CA VAL A 88 7.60 -7.20 -9.99
C VAL A 88 7.42 -6.77 -11.44
N THR A 89 6.26 -7.09 -12.02
CA THR A 89 5.82 -6.58 -13.32
C THR A 89 4.71 -5.57 -13.10
N TYR A 90 4.79 -4.41 -13.72
CA TYR A 90 3.82 -3.33 -13.59
C TYR A 90 3.68 -2.52 -14.88
N GLY A 91 2.61 -1.72 -15.00
CA GLY A 91 2.27 -0.95 -16.20
C GLY A 91 1.48 -1.77 -17.23
N SER A 92 0.95 -2.92 -16.84
CA SER A 92 0.11 -3.79 -17.66
C SER A 92 -1.37 -3.65 -17.31
N PRO A 93 -2.29 -3.79 -18.28
CA PRO A 93 -3.72 -3.90 -18.00
C PRO A 93 -4.10 -5.09 -17.10
N SER A 94 -3.22 -6.09 -17.00
CA SER A 94 -3.42 -7.27 -16.14
C SER A 94 -2.87 -7.10 -14.72
N ASP A 95 -2.35 -5.92 -14.37
CA ASP A 95 -1.87 -5.66 -13.01
C ASP A 95 -2.98 -5.87 -11.99
N PRO A 96 -2.69 -6.44 -10.80
CA PRO A 96 -3.70 -6.66 -9.77
C PRO A 96 -4.23 -5.36 -9.16
N GLY A 97 -3.49 -4.26 -9.25
CA GLY A 97 -3.84 -3.00 -8.62
C GLY A 97 -3.68 -3.02 -7.11
N VAL A 98 -3.86 -1.86 -6.49
CA VAL A 98 -3.89 -1.69 -5.04
C VAL A 98 -5.31 -1.93 -4.55
N GLU A 99 -5.49 -2.76 -3.53
CA GLU A 99 -6.80 -2.89 -2.89
C GLU A 99 -7.09 -1.67 -2.02
N TYR A 100 -8.25 -1.07 -2.23
CA TYR A 100 -8.72 0.07 -1.46
C TYR A 100 -10.09 -0.23 -0.86
N ALA A 101 -10.19 -0.18 0.46
CA ALA A 101 -11.40 -0.44 1.20
C ALA A 101 -11.78 0.74 2.08
N VAL A 102 -13.09 1.00 2.21
CA VAL A 102 -13.63 1.95 3.19
C VAL A 102 -14.56 1.18 4.12
N VAL A 103 -14.27 1.22 5.42
CA VAL A 103 -15.00 0.50 6.46
C VAL A 103 -15.52 1.48 7.48
N ALA A 104 -16.80 1.39 7.84
CA ALA A 104 -17.36 2.14 8.96
C ALA A 104 -17.34 1.29 10.23
N SER A 105 -16.81 1.83 11.31
CA SER A 105 -16.80 1.20 12.63
C SER A 105 -17.55 2.06 13.62
N SER A 106 -18.38 1.41 14.43
CA SER A 106 -19.06 2.06 15.57
C SER A 106 -18.21 2.01 16.85
N GLN A 107 -17.05 1.37 16.81
CA GLN A 107 -16.15 1.29 17.96
C GLN A 107 -15.57 2.68 18.24
N ASP A 108 -15.66 3.10 19.50
CA ASP A 108 -14.91 4.25 19.98
C ASP A 108 -13.48 3.78 20.28
N ILE A 109 -12.56 4.17 19.41
CA ILE A 109 -11.14 3.86 19.57
C ILE A 109 -10.52 5.03 20.30
N SER A 110 -10.19 4.83 21.56
CA SER A 110 -9.39 5.79 22.32
C SER A 110 -8.03 5.96 21.66
N ILE A 111 -7.79 7.12 21.05
CA ILE A 111 -6.51 7.45 20.44
C ILE A 111 -5.53 7.76 21.56
N PRO A 112 -4.43 7.02 21.71
CA PRO A 112 -3.43 7.29 22.72
C PRO A 112 -2.83 8.69 22.53
N LYS A 113 -2.82 9.50 23.58
CA LYS A 113 -2.22 10.85 23.54
C LYS A 113 -0.68 10.85 23.55
N ALA A 114 -0.07 9.69 23.68
CA ALA A 114 1.39 9.51 23.67
C ALA A 114 1.74 8.33 22.76
N PRO A 115 2.98 8.25 22.24
CA PRO A 115 3.44 7.11 21.45
C PRO A 115 3.51 5.88 22.37
N ILE A 116 2.40 5.15 22.48
CA ILE A 116 2.29 3.97 23.32
C ILE A 116 2.41 2.76 22.42
N TRP A 117 3.52 2.07 22.52
CA TRP A 117 3.80 0.76 21.92
C TRP A 117 3.25 -0.38 22.80
N GLN A 118 2.05 -0.24 23.33
CA GLN A 118 1.43 -1.28 24.10
C GLN A 118 0.46 -2.07 23.24
N GLY A 119 0.56 -3.40 23.30
CA GLY A 119 -0.13 -4.36 22.44
C GLY A 119 -1.65 -4.45 22.56
N THR A 120 -2.31 -3.39 23.02
CA THR A 120 -3.76 -3.29 23.18
C THR A 120 -4.44 -2.45 22.08
N PHE A 121 -3.67 -1.92 21.13
CA PHE A 121 -4.26 -1.16 20.03
C PHE A 121 -4.96 -2.11 19.04
N PRO A 122 -6.23 -1.87 18.67
CA PRO A 122 -7.02 -2.79 17.85
C PRO A 122 -6.59 -2.74 16.37
N GLN A 123 -5.38 -3.22 16.08
CA GLN A 123 -4.82 -3.22 14.73
C GLN A 123 -5.73 -3.96 13.74
N ASP A 124 -6.27 -5.10 14.15
CA ASP A 124 -7.14 -5.93 13.31
C ASP A 124 -8.45 -5.23 12.93
N ALA A 125 -8.96 -4.33 13.77
CA ALA A 125 -10.15 -3.56 13.46
C ALA A 125 -9.87 -2.45 12.43
N LEU A 126 -8.64 -1.95 12.39
CA LEU A 126 -8.24 -0.84 11.51
C LEU A 126 -7.61 -1.29 10.20
N LEU A 127 -7.26 -2.58 10.08
CA LEU A 127 -6.73 -3.18 8.86
C LEU A 127 -7.29 -4.60 8.71
N ALA A 128 -8.60 -4.71 8.59
CA ALA A 128 -9.34 -5.97 8.61
C ALA A 128 -9.60 -6.56 7.21
N SER A 129 -8.85 -6.16 6.18
CA SER A 129 -9.06 -6.72 4.84
C SER A 129 -8.83 -8.25 4.87
N PRO A 130 -9.79 -9.05 4.42
CA PRO A 130 -9.65 -10.50 4.30
C PRO A 130 -8.79 -10.91 3.10
N THR A 131 -8.47 -9.98 2.21
CA THR A 131 -7.69 -10.26 1.01
C THR A 131 -6.24 -10.59 1.39
N PRO A 132 -5.71 -11.74 0.95
CA PRO A 132 -4.31 -12.05 1.15
C PRO A 132 -3.44 -11.10 0.32
N LEU A 133 -2.28 -10.74 0.86
CA LEU A 133 -1.28 -9.97 0.16
C LEU A 133 -0.47 -10.90 -0.76
N ALA A 134 0.04 -10.40 -1.88
CA ALA A 134 1.00 -11.10 -2.72
C ALA A 134 2.33 -11.27 -1.97
N LEU A 135 2.39 -12.26 -1.08
CA LEU A 135 3.47 -12.54 -0.15
C LEU A 135 3.49 -14.05 0.10
N HIS A 136 4.52 -14.59 0.74
CA HIS A 136 4.72 -15.99 1.12
C HIS A 136 4.91 -16.97 -0.04
N ASP A 137 3.91 -17.21 -0.90
CA ASP A 137 4.04 -18.06 -2.07
C ASP A 137 3.71 -17.29 -3.34
N LEU A 138 4.75 -16.79 -4.00
CA LEU A 138 4.59 -16.03 -5.25
C LEU A 138 4.16 -16.89 -6.44
N LYS A 139 4.13 -18.23 -6.32
CA LYS A 139 3.56 -19.12 -7.36
C LYS A 139 2.03 -19.02 -7.41
N THR A 140 1.41 -18.77 -6.25
CA THR A 140 -0.05 -18.67 -6.12
C THR A 140 -0.51 -17.21 -5.98
N ALA A 141 0.42 -16.24 -6.02
CA ALA A 141 0.13 -14.82 -5.82
C ALA A 141 -0.48 -14.11 -7.03
N HIS A 142 -0.73 -14.82 -8.14
CA HIS A 142 -1.30 -14.19 -9.35
C HIS A 142 -2.65 -13.52 -9.05
N GLY A 143 -2.77 -12.25 -9.44
CA GLY A 143 -3.97 -11.45 -9.20
C GLY A 143 -4.11 -10.93 -7.76
N LEU A 144 -3.24 -11.33 -6.83
CA LEU A 144 -3.24 -10.78 -5.48
C LEU A 144 -2.56 -9.39 -5.45
N PRO A 145 -3.10 -8.45 -4.67
CA PRO A 145 -2.49 -7.13 -4.53
C PRO A 145 -1.18 -7.22 -3.76
N ALA A 146 -0.21 -6.43 -4.18
CA ALA A 146 1.00 -6.21 -3.40
C ALA A 146 0.81 -5.16 -2.29
N MET A 147 -0.27 -4.37 -2.38
CA MET A 147 -0.60 -3.31 -1.43
C MET A 147 -2.10 -3.30 -1.13
N ILE A 148 -2.43 -3.12 0.15
CA ILE A 148 -3.79 -2.96 0.65
C ILE A 148 -3.85 -1.65 1.42
N VAL A 149 -4.87 -0.85 1.14
CA VAL A 149 -5.20 0.39 1.84
C VAL A 149 -6.59 0.28 2.42
N GLN A 150 -6.74 0.56 3.70
CA GLN A 150 -8.05 0.63 4.35
C GLN A 150 -8.24 2.00 5.00
N ILE A 151 -9.36 2.64 4.70
CA ILE A 151 -9.84 3.82 5.42
C ILE A 151 -10.92 3.35 6.39
N THR A 152 -10.66 3.51 7.68
CA THR A 152 -11.64 3.19 8.72
C THR A 152 -12.27 4.47 9.24
N LEU A 153 -13.58 4.56 9.06
CA LEU A 153 -14.38 5.69 9.55
C LEU A 153 -14.87 5.38 10.95
N LEU A 154 -14.43 6.15 11.93
CA LEU A 154 -14.85 6.12 13.32
C LEU A 154 -15.91 7.20 13.57
N PRO A 155 -16.61 7.22 14.71
CA PRO A 155 -17.63 8.23 15.01
C PRO A 155 -17.12 9.67 14.88
N THR A 156 -15.98 9.98 15.44
CA THR A 156 -15.37 11.34 15.47
C THR A 156 -14.01 11.43 14.80
N ALA A 157 -13.43 10.32 14.41
CA ALA A 157 -12.06 10.17 13.91
C ALA A 157 -12.03 9.32 12.64
N TYR A 158 -10.88 9.20 12.00
CA TYR A 158 -10.65 8.21 10.94
C TYR A 158 -9.23 7.66 11.01
N ALA A 159 -9.05 6.48 10.45
CA ALA A 159 -7.73 5.88 10.31
C ALA A 159 -7.43 5.55 8.85
N VAL A 160 -6.18 5.72 8.47
CA VAL A 160 -5.61 5.28 7.20
C VAL A 160 -4.61 4.18 7.51
N ALA A 161 -4.92 2.97 7.10
CA ALA A 161 -4.05 1.82 7.26
C ALA A 161 -3.50 1.36 5.91
N VAL A 162 -2.22 1.06 5.88
CA VAL A 162 -1.53 0.54 4.69
C VAL A 162 -0.79 -0.73 5.07
N LYS A 163 -0.92 -1.74 4.22
CA LYS A 163 -0.20 -3.01 4.31
C LYS A 163 0.41 -3.30 2.94
N LEU A 164 1.70 -3.55 2.89
CA LEU A 164 2.47 -3.66 1.66
C LEU A 164 3.39 -4.87 1.72
N ALA A 165 3.55 -5.57 0.62
CA ALA A 165 4.51 -6.66 0.52
C ALA A 165 5.93 -6.13 0.76
N HIS A 166 6.60 -6.62 1.80
CA HIS A 166 7.90 -6.11 2.27
C HIS A 166 8.99 -6.08 1.18
N PRO A 167 9.03 -7.02 0.21
CA PRO A 167 9.99 -6.93 -0.89
C PRO A 167 9.92 -5.66 -1.73
N LEU A 168 8.79 -4.95 -1.71
CA LEU A 168 8.60 -3.70 -2.46
C LEU A 168 8.88 -2.45 -1.64
N ALA A 169 8.79 -2.53 -0.32
CA ALA A 169 8.98 -1.38 0.55
C ALA A 169 9.33 -1.77 1.98
N ASP A 170 10.31 -1.11 2.51
CA ASP A 170 10.56 -0.99 3.94
C ASP A 170 9.75 0.17 4.56
N ALA A 171 9.94 0.41 5.85
CA ALA A 171 9.26 1.50 6.56
C ALA A 171 9.60 2.88 5.97
N HIS A 172 10.83 3.10 5.50
CA HIS A 172 11.25 4.36 4.91
C HIS A 172 10.54 4.61 3.57
N THR A 173 10.50 3.61 2.71
CA THR A 173 9.80 3.67 1.41
C THR A 173 8.29 3.87 1.61
N LEU A 174 7.70 3.19 2.61
CA LEU A 174 6.30 3.41 2.96
C LEU A 174 6.04 4.86 3.41
N LEU A 175 6.91 5.45 4.24
CA LEU A 175 6.79 6.85 4.65
C LEU A 175 6.91 7.80 3.45
N GLN A 176 7.85 7.57 2.54
CA GLN A 176 7.95 8.37 1.31
C GLN A 176 6.66 8.31 0.49
N PHE A 177 6.09 7.12 0.31
CA PHE A 177 4.80 6.96 -0.36
C PHE A 177 3.70 7.78 0.33
N MET A 178 3.61 7.72 1.67
CA MET A 178 2.61 8.47 2.44
C MET A 178 2.80 9.99 2.30
N HIS A 179 4.03 10.48 2.22
CA HIS A 179 4.31 11.89 1.92
C HIS A 179 3.82 12.29 0.52
N HIS A 180 4.02 11.44 -0.49
CA HIS A 180 3.51 11.67 -1.85
C HIS A 180 1.98 11.69 -1.87
N TRP A 181 1.34 10.75 -1.19
CA TRP A 181 -0.11 10.70 -1.09
C TRP A 181 -0.68 11.93 -0.36
N SER A 182 -0.10 12.29 0.77
CA SER A 182 -0.48 13.49 1.52
C SER A 182 -0.31 14.77 0.69
N ALA A 183 0.81 14.91 -0.03
CA ALA A 183 1.06 16.05 -0.91
C ALA A 183 0.02 16.11 -2.05
N ALA A 184 -0.29 14.97 -2.67
CA ALA A 184 -1.31 14.88 -3.72
C ALA A 184 -2.70 15.26 -3.20
N HIS A 185 -3.06 14.81 -1.98
CA HIS A 185 -4.32 15.16 -1.33
C HIS A 185 -4.40 16.66 -0.99
N ALA A 186 -3.30 17.26 -0.56
CA ALA A 186 -3.21 18.68 -0.25
C ALA A 186 -2.98 19.57 -1.49
N ALA A 187 -3.02 19.01 -2.70
CA ALA A 187 -2.69 19.69 -3.96
C ALA A 187 -1.34 20.42 -3.92
N ARG A 188 -0.36 19.85 -3.22
CA ARG A 188 1.02 20.36 -3.13
C ARG A 188 1.93 19.60 -4.11
N PRO A 189 3.05 20.19 -4.52
CA PRO A 189 4.07 19.45 -5.27
C PRO A 189 4.55 18.25 -4.44
N PRO A 190 4.78 17.09 -5.08
CA PRO A 190 5.28 15.91 -4.38
C PRO A 190 6.71 16.18 -3.90
N PRO A 191 7.15 15.47 -2.85
CA PRO A 191 8.56 15.38 -2.50
C PRO A 191 9.39 14.84 -3.68
N THR A 192 10.71 14.81 -3.52
CA THR A 192 11.61 14.22 -4.52
C THR A 192 11.09 12.85 -4.96
N THR A 193 10.96 12.64 -6.27
CA THR A 193 10.46 11.37 -6.82
C THR A 193 11.44 10.25 -6.48
N PRO A 194 10.97 9.18 -5.83
CA PRO A 194 11.84 8.06 -5.50
C PRO A 194 12.28 7.35 -6.79
N SER A 195 13.52 6.91 -6.82
CA SER A 195 14.02 6.06 -7.90
C SER A 195 13.82 4.60 -7.50
N PHE A 196 12.93 3.91 -8.20
CA PHE A 196 12.84 2.45 -8.14
C PHE A 196 13.81 1.86 -9.19
N ALA A 197 15.09 2.07 -8.95
CA ALA A 197 16.13 1.38 -9.68
C ALA A 197 16.80 0.40 -8.71
N PRO A 198 16.56 -0.93 -8.83
CA PRO A 198 17.33 -1.89 -8.07
C PRO A 198 18.79 -1.69 -8.46
N ARG A 199 19.56 -1.09 -7.56
CA ARG A 199 21.01 -1.02 -7.77
C ARG A 199 21.48 -2.45 -7.89
N GLN A 200 22.04 -2.81 -9.02
CA GLN A 200 22.79 -4.06 -9.17
C GLN A 200 24.00 -3.94 -8.26
N VAL A 201 23.81 -4.28 -6.99
CA VAL A 201 24.86 -4.17 -5.99
C VAL A 201 25.93 -5.24 -6.22
N TYR A 202 25.63 -6.29 -6.99
CA TYR A 202 26.58 -7.29 -7.44
C TYR A 202 26.16 -7.81 -8.83
N ALA A 203 26.91 -7.44 -9.84
CA ALA A 203 26.95 -8.11 -11.12
C ALA A 203 27.67 -9.45 -10.99
#